data_5480be37307190f7f57d771efb84b6ec
#
_entry.id   5480be37307190f7f57d771efb84b6ec
#
_cell.length_a   1.000
_cell.length_b   1.000
_cell.length_c   1.000
_cell.angle_alpha   90.00
_cell.angle_beta   90.00
_cell.angle_gamma   90.00
#
_symmetry.space_group_name_H-M   'P 1'
#
loop_
_entity.id
_entity.type
_entity.pdbx_description
1 polymer ?
#
loop_
_entity_poly.entity_id
_entity_poly.type
_entity_poly.pdbx_seq_one_letter_code
_entity_poly.pdbx_strand_id
1 'polypeptide(L)'
;MRTSAGIVNPRLIPVHMDITPSILTADFARLGETLEEAVDAGINWIHMDVMDGNWVVNRTITFGPALIRSVRDRLGPEVTIDCHLMITNAEDTWKQYADAGVDMIIAHIEAVDDFPALITKMRGAEMGVGCVLNPDTPAEDVISLLPDLDLVLVMSVVPGKGGQSFMPDVEDKVRAFRTAIDEQESNGGRKVKLMIDGGIKDHNAAMVAEWGIDIAVVGSGLINDRGSI
;
A
#
# COMPACT_ATOMS: atom_id res chain seq x y z
N MET A 1 19.44 8.87 26.93
CA MET A 1 18.90 9.82 25.95
C MET A 1 18.11 8.96 24.97
N ARG A 2 16.78 9.02 25.00
CA ARG A 2 15.93 8.31 24.02
C ARG A 2 15.82 9.16 22.79
N THR A 3 16.29 8.66 21.66
CA THR A 3 16.06 9.28 20.35
C THR A 3 14.56 9.19 20.07
N SER A 4 13.90 10.33 19.97
CA SER A 4 12.54 10.42 19.44
C SER A 4 12.55 9.87 18.02
N ALA A 5 11.85 8.75 17.77
CA ALA A 5 11.52 8.34 16.42
C ALA A 5 10.77 9.52 15.77
N GLY A 6 11.30 10.04 14.66
CA GLY A 6 10.68 11.15 13.94
C GLY A 6 9.30 10.72 13.45
N ILE A 7 8.27 11.39 13.94
CA ILE A 7 6.89 11.20 13.49
C ILE A 7 6.76 12.02 12.20
N VAL A 8 6.23 11.42 11.12
CA VAL A 8 5.96 12.15 9.88
C VAL A 8 4.92 13.23 10.18
N ASN A 9 5.30 14.49 10.00
CA ASN A 9 4.37 15.60 10.11
C ASN A 9 3.67 15.80 8.75
N PRO A 10 2.37 15.50 8.62
CA PRO A 10 1.65 15.62 7.34
C PRO A 10 1.73 17.02 6.72
N ARG A 11 2.01 18.05 7.53
CA ARG A 11 2.13 19.45 7.07
C ARG A 11 3.48 19.79 6.42
N LEU A 12 4.47 18.88 6.49
CA LEU A 12 5.81 19.07 5.92
C LEU A 12 6.01 18.32 4.61
N ILE A 13 4.99 17.57 4.15
CA ILE A 13 5.05 16.82 2.89
C ILE A 13 4.75 17.79 1.75
N PRO A 14 5.52 17.75 0.64
CA PRO A 14 5.21 18.53 -0.55
C PRO A 14 3.77 18.26 -1.02
N VAL A 15 3.09 19.28 -1.53
CA VAL A 15 1.65 19.37 -1.87
C VAL A 15 1.14 18.27 -2.85
N HIS A 16 1.95 17.30 -3.21
CA HIS A 16 1.68 16.32 -4.28
C HIS A 16 1.72 14.85 -3.86
N MET A 17 2.01 14.52 -2.60
CA MET A 17 2.06 13.13 -2.13
C MET A 17 1.09 12.93 -0.97
N ASP A 18 0.10 12.05 -1.17
CA ASP A 18 -0.82 11.63 -0.11
C ASP A 18 -0.15 10.63 0.83
N ILE A 19 -0.64 10.55 2.07
CA ILE A 19 -0.20 9.55 3.05
C ILE A 19 -1.34 8.60 3.35
N THR A 20 -1.03 7.31 3.39
CA THR A 20 -1.90 6.28 3.92
C THR A 20 -1.23 5.55 5.09
N PRO A 21 -1.88 5.43 6.26
CA PRO A 21 -1.35 4.65 7.36
C PRO A 21 -1.43 3.14 7.06
N SER A 22 -0.30 2.42 7.24
CA SER A 22 -0.36 0.97 7.40
C SER A 22 -0.78 0.63 8.82
N ILE A 23 -1.83 -0.16 8.97
CA ILE A 23 -2.30 -0.60 10.29
C ILE A 23 -1.42 -1.68 10.92
N LEU A 24 -0.43 -2.20 10.21
CA LEU A 24 0.45 -3.27 10.69
C LEU A 24 1.15 -2.93 12.00
N THR A 25 1.40 -1.65 12.27
CA THR A 25 2.06 -1.17 13.48
C THR A 25 1.08 -0.64 14.54
N ALA A 26 -0.22 -0.72 14.29
CA ALA A 26 -1.25 -0.28 15.23
C ALA A 26 -1.47 -1.28 16.37
N ASP A 27 -2.01 -0.81 17.48
CA ASP A 27 -2.59 -1.67 18.51
C ASP A 27 -3.95 -2.19 18.05
N PHE A 28 -4.02 -3.45 17.65
CA PHE A 28 -5.27 -4.04 17.14
C PHE A 28 -6.40 -4.08 18.16
N ALA A 29 -6.08 -4.01 19.47
CA ALA A 29 -7.10 -3.91 20.50
C ALA A 29 -7.80 -2.53 20.51
N ARG A 30 -7.17 -1.50 19.90
CA ARG A 30 -7.67 -0.13 19.82
C ARG A 30 -7.76 0.39 18.38
N LEU A 31 -7.66 -0.50 17.39
CA LEU A 31 -7.54 -0.13 15.98
C LEU A 31 -8.61 0.85 15.52
N GLY A 32 -9.87 0.62 15.92
CA GLY A 32 -10.97 1.51 15.54
C GLY A 32 -10.78 2.96 16.01
N GLU A 33 -10.28 3.17 17.22
CA GLU A 33 -9.98 4.51 17.75
C GLU A 33 -8.83 5.16 16.97
N THR A 34 -7.77 4.41 16.71
CA THR A 34 -6.61 4.89 15.93
C THR A 34 -7.01 5.31 14.52
N LEU A 35 -7.89 4.55 13.88
CA LEU A 35 -8.36 4.88 12.52
C LEU A 35 -9.29 6.09 12.48
N GLU A 36 -10.13 6.28 13.51
CA GLU A 36 -10.92 7.50 13.65
C GLU A 36 -10.04 8.73 13.86
N GLU A 37 -8.99 8.63 14.70
CA GLU A 37 -7.98 9.68 14.87
C GLU A 37 -7.31 10.04 13.53
N ALA A 38 -7.01 9.05 12.68
CA ALA A 38 -6.46 9.26 11.35
C ALA A 38 -7.42 10.03 10.43
N VAL A 39 -8.68 9.62 10.40
CA VAL A 39 -9.71 10.27 9.58
C VAL A 39 -9.97 11.70 10.06
N ASP A 40 -10.04 11.93 11.37
CA ASP A 40 -10.19 13.26 11.95
C ASP A 40 -9.00 14.18 11.63
N ALA A 41 -7.80 13.58 11.45
CA ALA A 41 -6.60 14.30 10.98
C ALA A 41 -6.60 14.59 9.47
N GLY A 42 -7.60 14.13 8.73
CA GLY A 42 -7.77 14.36 7.29
C GLY A 42 -7.26 13.23 6.39
N ILE A 43 -6.89 12.08 6.95
CA ILE A 43 -6.54 10.88 6.17
C ILE A 43 -7.83 10.23 5.66
N ASN A 44 -7.88 9.98 4.36
CA ASN A 44 -9.02 9.38 3.69
C ASN A 44 -8.70 8.06 2.97
N TRP A 45 -7.52 7.49 3.24
CA TRP A 45 -7.06 6.23 2.66
C TRP A 45 -6.36 5.40 3.72
N ILE A 46 -6.70 4.12 3.85
CA ILE A 46 -6.14 3.17 4.82
C ILE A 46 -5.55 1.97 4.08
N HIS A 47 -4.33 1.60 4.44
CA HIS A 47 -3.58 0.48 3.88
C HIS A 47 -3.62 -0.74 4.81
N MET A 48 -4.11 -1.87 4.28
CA MET A 48 -4.33 -3.11 5.04
C MET A 48 -3.35 -4.19 4.59
N ASP A 49 -2.25 -4.41 5.37
CA ASP A 49 -1.22 -5.41 5.11
C ASP A 49 -1.67 -6.81 5.54
N VAL A 50 -2.09 -7.65 4.60
CA VAL A 50 -2.53 -9.03 4.85
C VAL A 50 -1.40 -10.01 4.59
N MET A 51 -1.06 -10.82 5.61
CA MET A 51 -0.02 -11.85 5.56
C MET A 51 -0.56 -13.18 6.08
N ASP A 52 -0.27 -14.27 5.34
CA ASP A 52 -0.77 -15.63 5.64
C ASP A 52 0.23 -16.52 6.41
N GLY A 53 1.42 -15.99 6.73
CA GLY A 53 2.49 -16.75 7.38
C GLY A 53 3.22 -17.73 6.45
N ASN A 54 2.90 -17.76 5.16
CA ASN A 54 3.52 -18.67 4.20
C ASN A 54 4.33 -17.93 3.14
N TRP A 55 3.77 -16.89 2.55
CA TRP A 55 4.39 -16.15 1.46
C TRP A 55 5.58 -15.30 1.94
N VAL A 56 5.43 -14.60 3.05
CA VAL A 56 6.51 -13.77 3.62
C VAL A 56 7.58 -14.61 4.31
N VAL A 57 8.86 -14.24 4.11
CA VAL A 57 10.02 -15.03 4.61
C VAL A 57 10.00 -15.21 6.13
N ASN A 58 9.59 -14.19 6.87
CA ASN A 58 9.58 -14.20 8.34
C ASN A 58 8.32 -14.84 8.96
N ARG A 59 7.44 -15.43 8.13
CA ARG A 59 6.26 -16.16 8.57
C ARG A 59 5.28 -15.33 9.40
N THR A 60 5.21 -14.03 9.19
CA THR A 60 4.23 -13.16 9.85
C THR A 60 2.82 -13.54 9.42
N ILE A 61 1.90 -13.60 10.38
CA ILE A 61 0.44 -13.66 10.17
C ILE A 61 -0.14 -12.36 10.73
N THR A 62 -1.01 -11.71 9.97
CA THR A 62 -1.67 -10.49 10.42
C THR A 62 -3.15 -10.69 10.68
N PHE A 63 -3.98 -10.46 9.71
CA PHE A 63 -5.44 -10.53 9.82
C PHE A 63 -6.07 -10.96 8.49
N GLY A 64 -7.37 -11.15 8.50
CA GLY A 64 -8.13 -11.55 7.33
C GLY A 64 -9.40 -10.71 7.14
N PRO A 65 -10.32 -11.17 6.27
CA PRO A 65 -11.53 -10.43 5.88
C PRO A 65 -12.41 -9.97 7.04
N ALA A 66 -12.43 -10.69 8.16
CA ALA A 66 -13.25 -10.32 9.32
C ALA A 66 -12.84 -8.99 9.95
N LEU A 67 -11.52 -8.75 10.10
CA LEU A 67 -11.02 -7.46 10.62
C LEU A 67 -11.29 -6.35 9.62
N ILE A 68 -11.05 -6.58 8.34
CA ILE A 68 -11.29 -5.61 7.26
C ILE A 68 -12.76 -5.16 7.25
N ARG A 69 -13.69 -6.10 7.37
CA ARG A 69 -15.14 -5.79 7.49
C ARG A 69 -15.41 -4.89 8.68
N SER A 70 -14.84 -5.21 9.85
CA SER A 70 -15.01 -4.38 11.05
C SER A 70 -14.45 -2.96 10.86
N VAL A 71 -13.34 -2.83 10.15
CA VAL A 71 -12.76 -1.52 9.80
C VAL A 71 -13.70 -0.76 8.84
N ARG A 72 -14.18 -1.41 7.78
CA ARG A 72 -15.14 -0.82 6.84
C ARG A 72 -16.43 -0.36 7.54
N ASP A 73 -17.01 -1.23 8.39
CA ASP A 73 -18.23 -0.91 9.14
C ASP A 73 -18.03 0.30 10.06
N ARG A 74 -16.83 0.46 10.60
CA ARG A 74 -16.47 1.57 11.50
C ARG A 74 -16.25 2.89 10.76
N LEU A 75 -15.51 2.86 9.64
CA LEU A 75 -15.09 4.06 8.91
C LEU A 75 -16.12 4.55 7.89
N GLY A 76 -17.06 3.68 7.49
CA GLY A 76 -18.05 4.00 6.46
C GLY A 76 -17.46 3.98 5.03
N PRO A 77 -18.28 4.35 4.03
CA PRO A 77 -17.92 4.22 2.62
C PRO A 77 -17.01 5.34 2.07
N GLU A 78 -16.86 6.44 2.80
CA GLU A 78 -16.12 7.62 2.32
C GLU A 78 -14.59 7.47 2.41
N VAL A 79 -14.12 6.50 3.21
CA VAL A 79 -12.70 6.22 3.39
C VAL A 79 -12.29 5.12 2.42
N THR A 80 -11.27 5.37 1.61
CA THR A 80 -10.69 4.35 0.74
C THR A 80 -9.91 3.32 1.57
N ILE A 81 -10.17 2.05 1.35
CA ILE A 81 -9.43 0.94 1.97
C ILE A 81 -8.82 0.10 0.87
N ASP A 82 -7.50 0.04 0.81
CA ASP A 82 -6.81 -0.94 -0.01
C ASP A 82 -6.34 -2.14 0.80
N CYS A 83 -6.19 -3.27 0.13
CA CYS A 83 -5.76 -4.51 0.72
C CYS A 83 -4.51 -5.04 -0.01
N HIS A 84 -3.36 -4.94 0.63
CA HIS A 84 -2.08 -5.45 0.15
C HIS A 84 -1.95 -6.93 0.53
N LEU A 85 -2.02 -7.82 -0.46
CA LEU A 85 -2.04 -9.26 -0.27
C LEU A 85 -0.63 -9.85 -0.38
N MET A 86 -0.01 -10.10 0.76
CA MET A 86 1.25 -10.85 0.92
C MET A 86 0.95 -12.31 1.28
N ILE A 87 0.24 -13.01 0.40
CA ILE A 87 -0.31 -14.35 0.60
C ILE A 87 -0.04 -15.26 -0.59
N THR A 88 0.00 -16.56 -0.37
CA THR A 88 0.33 -17.58 -1.38
C THR A 88 -0.80 -17.90 -2.38
N ASN A 89 -2.03 -17.48 -2.09
CA ASN A 89 -3.22 -17.87 -2.83
C ASN A 89 -4.11 -16.66 -3.18
N ALA A 90 -3.50 -15.53 -3.52
CA ALA A 90 -4.20 -14.29 -3.85
C ALA A 90 -5.22 -14.49 -4.99
N GLU A 91 -4.88 -15.27 -6.03
CA GLU A 91 -5.73 -15.52 -7.20
C GLU A 91 -7.07 -16.21 -6.85
N ASP A 92 -7.08 -17.03 -5.79
CA ASP A 92 -8.25 -17.78 -5.36
C ASP A 92 -9.07 -17.08 -4.29
N THR A 93 -8.40 -16.20 -3.49
CA THR A 93 -8.99 -15.67 -2.25
C THR A 93 -9.28 -14.19 -2.27
N TRP A 94 -8.79 -13.41 -3.25
CA TRP A 94 -8.99 -11.96 -3.33
C TRP A 94 -10.44 -11.53 -3.13
N LYS A 95 -11.40 -12.34 -3.65
CA LYS A 95 -12.83 -12.03 -3.54
C LYS A 95 -13.33 -11.97 -2.10
N GLN A 96 -12.74 -12.73 -1.17
CA GLN A 96 -13.12 -12.68 0.24
C GLN A 96 -12.79 -11.31 0.86
N TYR A 97 -11.71 -10.69 0.42
CA TYR A 97 -11.29 -9.36 0.85
C TYR A 97 -12.17 -8.28 0.19
N ALA A 98 -12.47 -8.45 -1.10
CA ALA A 98 -13.42 -7.59 -1.81
C ALA A 98 -14.80 -7.60 -1.12
N ASP A 99 -15.34 -8.79 -0.83
CA ASP A 99 -16.61 -8.97 -0.12
C ASP A 99 -16.56 -8.42 1.34
N ALA A 100 -15.37 -8.23 1.90
CA ALA A 100 -15.18 -7.57 3.19
C ALA A 100 -15.28 -6.04 3.13
N GLY A 101 -15.29 -5.46 1.92
CA GLY A 101 -15.55 -4.04 1.70
C GLY A 101 -14.31 -3.20 1.43
N VAL A 102 -13.23 -3.78 0.90
CA VAL A 102 -12.12 -2.98 0.38
C VAL A 102 -12.49 -2.37 -0.97
N ASP A 103 -11.87 -1.25 -1.32
CA ASP A 103 -12.06 -0.56 -2.60
C ASP A 103 -11.03 -1.02 -3.64
N MET A 104 -9.89 -1.54 -3.17
CA MET A 104 -8.79 -1.96 -4.03
C MET A 104 -8.08 -3.20 -3.47
N ILE A 105 -7.74 -4.11 -4.36
CA ILE A 105 -6.86 -5.25 -4.08
C ILE A 105 -5.50 -4.97 -4.72
N ILE A 106 -4.43 -5.09 -3.94
CA ILE A 106 -3.05 -4.95 -4.39
C ILE A 106 -2.37 -6.31 -4.20
N ALA A 107 -2.06 -7.01 -5.30
CA ALA A 107 -1.44 -8.32 -5.26
C ALA A 107 -0.01 -8.27 -5.78
N HIS A 108 0.85 -9.11 -5.23
CA HIS A 108 2.23 -9.24 -5.68
C HIS A 108 2.34 -9.93 -7.02
N ILE A 109 3.12 -9.33 -7.95
CA ILE A 109 3.41 -9.96 -9.25
C ILE A 109 4.10 -11.32 -9.07
N GLU A 110 4.89 -11.45 -8.00
CA GLU A 110 5.63 -12.68 -7.67
C GLU A 110 4.77 -13.77 -7.01
N ALA A 111 3.54 -13.44 -6.61
CA ALA A 111 2.62 -14.36 -5.92
C ALA A 111 1.47 -14.84 -6.81
N VAL A 112 1.41 -14.41 -8.06
CA VAL A 112 0.31 -14.66 -9.00
C VAL A 112 0.85 -15.25 -10.29
N ASP A 113 0.38 -16.42 -10.68
CA ASP A 113 0.86 -17.13 -11.86
C ASP A 113 0.35 -16.48 -13.17
N ASP A 114 -0.91 -16.00 -13.20
CA ASP A 114 -1.52 -15.32 -14.35
C ASP A 114 -2.14 -13.98 -13.92
N PHE A 115 -1.30 -12.96 -13.81
CA PHE A 115 -1.73 -11.63 -13.38
C PHE A 115 -2.75 -10.99 -14.33
N PRO A 116 -2.64 -11.08 -15.68
CA PRO A 116 -3.68 -10.61 -16.61
C PRO A 116 -5.05 -11.27 -16.38
N ALA A 117 -5.09 -12.58 -16.10
CA ALA A 117 -6.35 -13.26 -15.77
C ALA A 117 -6.93 -12.75 -14.43
N LEU A 118 -6.08 -12.50 -13.43
CA LEU A 118 -6.52 -11.92 -12.15
C LEU A 118 -7.09 -10.52 -12.33
N ILE A 119 -6.42 -9.64 -13.10
CA ILE A 119 -6.94 -8.31 -13.47
C ILE A 119 -8.34 -8.44 -14.09
N THR A 120 -8.52 -9.33 -15.06
CA THR A 120 -9.80 -9.54 -15.73
C THR A 120 -10.91 -9.91 -14.75
N LYS A 121 -10.61 -10.82 -13.80
CA LYS A 121 -11.57 -11.22 -12.75
C LYS A 121 -11.94 -10.07 -11.84
N MET A 122 -10.95 -9.29 -11.38
CA MET A 122 -11.18 -8.15 -10.49
C MET A 122 -11.98 -7.04 -11.18
N ARG A 123 -11.64 -6.72 -12.44
CA ARG A 123 -12.37 -5.75 -13.25
C ARG A 123 -13.82 -6.17 -13.49
N GLY A 124 -14.07 -7.45 -13.74
CA GLY A 124 -15.43 -8.00 -13.87
C GLY A 124 -16.27 -7.88 -12.61
N ALA A 125 -15.64 -7.68 -11.45
CA ALA A 125 -16.28 -7.43 -10.17
C ALA A 125 -16.25 -5.94 -9.75
N GLU A 126 -15.88 -5.03 -10.66
CA GLU A 126 -15.75 -3.58 -10.43
C GLU A 126 -14.77 -3.21 -9.31
N MET A 127 -13.79 -4.10 -9.03
CA MET A 127 -12.76 -3.90 -8.02
C MET A 127 -11.63 -3.01 -8.53
N GLY A 128 -11.10 -2.13 -7.69
CA GLY A 128 -9.83 -1.44 -7.92
C GLY A 128 -8.68 -2.44 -7.97
N VAL A 129 -7.80 -2.32 -8.96
CA VAL A 129 -6.73 -3.28 -9.24
C VAL A 129 -5.36 -2.65 -9.07
N GLY A 130 -4.62 -3.10 -8.07
CA GLY A 130 -3.22 -2.76 -7.84
C GLY A 130 -2.29 -3.93 -8.09
N CYS A 131 -1.11 -3.63 -8.60
CA CYS A 131 0.01 -4.57 -8.67
C CYS A 131 1.13 -4.07 -7.78
N VAL A 132 1.70 -4.96 -6.98
CA VAL A 132 2.88 -4.66 -6.16
C VAL A 132 4.04 -5.54 -6.56
N LEU A 133 5.27 -5.01 -6.39
CA LEU A 133 6.49 -5.74 -6.68
C LEU A 133 7.56 -5.53 -5.60
N ASN A 134 8.34 -6.57 -5.35
CA ASN A 134 9.44 -6.59 -4.40
C ASN A 134 10.58 -5.64 -4.82
N PRO A 135 11.47 -5.27 -3.88
CA PRO A 135 12.64 -4.43 -4.20
C PRO A 135 13.52 -5.01 -5.32
N ASP A 136 13.66 -6.32 -5.39
CA ASP A 136 14.53 -6.99 -6.37
C ASP A 136 13.84 -7.29 -7.72
N THR A 137 12.51 -7.17 -7.81
CA THR A 137 11.75 -7.43 -9.04
C THR A 137 11.87 -6.25 -10.00
N PRO A 138 12.23 -6.45 -11.28
CA PRO A 138 12.36 -5.38 -12.27
C PRO A 138 11.02 -4.68 -12.56
N ALA A 139 11.07 -3.37 -12.88
CA ALA A 139 9.87 -2.61 -13.27
C ALA A 139 9.23 -3.14 -14.56
N GLU A 140 10.05 -3.66 -15.46
CA GLU A 140 9.65 -4.20 -16.77
C GLU A 140 8.63 -5.32 -16.65
N ASP A 141 8.64 -6.08 -15.55
CA ASP A 141 7.69 -7.18 -15.31
C ASP A 141 6.26 -6.67 -15.11
N VAL A 142 6.09 -5.39 -14.73
CA VAL A 142 4.79 -4.77 -14.42
C VAL A 142 4.40 -3.67 -15.41
N ILE A 143 5.35 -2.99 -16.06
CA ILE A 143 5.08 -1.85 -16.96
C ILE A 143 4.07 -2.22 -18.05
N SER A 144 4.13 -3.43 -18.60
CA SER A 144 3.21 -3.90 -19.64
C SER A 144 1.75 -4.03 -19.15
N LEU A 145 1.53 -4.10 -17.83
CA LEU A 145 0.20 -4.23 -17.20
C LEU A 145 -0.45 -2.87 -16.90
N LEU A 146 0.29 -1.76 -16.95
CA LEU A 146 -0.19 -0.42 -16.60
C LEU A 146 -1.53 -0.04 -17.24
N PRO A 147 -1.84 -0.38 -18.51
CA PRO A 147 -3.13 -0.02 -19.12
C PRO A 147 -4.34 -0.58 -18.37
N ASP A 148 -4.16 -1.65 -17.62
CA ASP A 148 -5.22 -2.37 -16.92
C ASP A 148 -5.15 -2.21 -15.39
N LEU A 149 -4.20 -1.43 -14.87
CA LEU A 149 -4.05 -1.16 -13.43
C LEU A 149 -4.64 0.20 -13.03
N ASP A 150 -5.03 0.34 -11.77
CA ASP A 150 -5.35 1.62 -11.11
C ASP A 150 -4.20 2.10 -10.23
N LEU A 151 -3.33 1.17 -9.79
CA LEU A 151 -2.24 1.46 -8.89
C LEU A 151 -1.06 0.50 -9.10
N VAL A 152 0.16 1.04 -9.00
CA VAL A 152 1.39 0.27 -8.81
C VAL A 152 1.96 0.61 -7.44
N LEU A 153 2.27 -0.41 -6.64
CA LEU A 153 2.95 -0.28 -5.35
C LEU A 153 4.39 -0.79 -5.47
N VAL A 154 5.35 0.06 -5.19
CA VAL A 154 6.77 -0.32 -5.11
C VAL A 154 7.15 -0.57 -3.66
N MET A 155 7.60 -1.80 -3.36
CA MET A 155 8.16 -2.10 -2.04
C MET A 155 9.55 -1.49 -1.90
N SER A 156 9.76 -0.72 -0.84
CA SER A 156 11.06 -0.17 -0.44
C SER A 156 11.65 -0.84 0.81
N VAL A 157 11.12 -2.01 1.15
CA VAL A 157 11.62 -2.98 2.12
C VAL A 157 11.27 -4.38 1.66
N VAL A 158 11.91 -5.40 2.21
CA VAL A 158 11.47 -6.79 2.00
C VAL A 158 10.15 -7.00 2.76
N PRO A 159 9.07 -7.45 2.09
CA PRO A 159 7.78 -7.67 2.73
C PRO A 159 7.84 -8.58 3.95
N GLY A 160 6.97 -8.33 4.95
CA GLY A 160 6.80 -9.29 6.05
C GLY A 160 6.80 -8.72 7.46
N LYS A 161 7.29 -7.50 7.69
CA LYS A 161 7.25 -6.84 9.00
C LYS A 161 7.37 -5.32 8.89
N GLY A 162 6.75 -4.62 9.81
CA GLY A 162 6.90 -3.17 9.95
C GLY A 162 8.26 -2.75 10.55
N GLY A 163 8.53 -1.44 10.50
CA GLY A 163 9.67 -0.82 11.17
C GLY A 163 11.04 -1.07 10.53
N GLN A 164 11.10 -1.53 9.29
CA GLN A 164 12.34 -1.76 8.54
C GLN A 164 12.96 -0.46 8.04
N SER A 165 14.27 -0.52 7.73
CA SER A 165 14.98 0.58 7.10
C SER A 165 14.59 0.72 5.63
N PHE A 166 14.37 1.93 5.19
CA PHE A 166 14.12 2.29 3.80
C PHE A 166 15.27 1.87 2.88
N MET A 167 14.95 1.30 1.73
CA MET A 167 15.90 0.90 0.67
C MET A 167 15.90 1.95 -0.45
N PRO A 168 16.88 2.86 -0.50
CA PRO A 168 16.91 3.94 -1.51
C PRO A 168 17.17 3.43 -2.95
N ASP A 169 17.71 2.23 -3.09
CA ASP A 169 18.05 1.64 -4.39
C ASP A 169 16.81 1.38 -5.29
N VAL A 170 15.59 1.56 -4.74
CA VAL A 170 14.36 1.49 -5.53
C VAL A 170 14.06 2.76 -6.33
N GLU A 171 14.86 3.83 -6.19
CA GLU A 171 14.65 5.11 -6.89
C GLU A 171 14.51 4.94 -8.39
N ASP A 172 15.43 4.25 -9.03
CA ASP A 172 15.42 4.06 -10.50
C ASP A 172 14.14 3.35 -10.95
N LYS A 173 13.67 2.36 -10.19
CA LYS A 173 12.42 1.66 -10.42
C LYS A 173 11.21 2.60 -10.33
N VAL A 174 11.14 3.41 -9.27
CA VAL A 174 10.07 4.40 -9.08
C VAL A 174 10.02 5.38 -10.26
N ARG A 175 11.17 5.91 -10.68
CA ARG A 175 11.28 6.84 -11.80
C ARG A 175 10.91 6.20 -13.14
N ALA A 176 11.23 4.93 -13.33
CA ALA A 176 10.80 4.17 -14.52
C ALA A 176 9.27 4.05 -14.58
N PHE A 177 8.61 3.72 -13.45
CA PHE A 177 7.15 3.71 -13.41
C PHE A 177 6.55 5.10 -13.62
N ARG A 178 7.10 6.15 -12.98
CA ARG A 178 6.58 7.51 -13.18
C ARG A 178 6.62 7.89 -14.66
N THR A 179 7.74 7.64 -15.33
CA THR A 179 7.90 7.90 -16.76
C THR A 179 6.85 7.14 -17.59
N ALA A 180 6.70 5.83 -17.37
CA ALA A 180 5.76 5.01 -18.12
C ALA A 180 4.29 5.41 -17.87
N ILE A 181 3.94 5.77 -16.63
CA ILE A 181 2.60 6.25 -16.26
C ILE A 181 2.30 7.60 -16.94
N ASP A 182 3.25 8.55 -16.90
CA ASP A 182 3.09 9.87 -17.54
C ASP A 182 2.95 9.77 -19.05
N GLU A 183 3.73 8.88 -19.69
CA GLU A 183 3.61 8.59 -21.12
C GLU A 183 2.24 7.99 -21.45
N GLN A 184 1.76 7.03 -20.65
CA GLN A 184 0.45 6.43 -20.82
C GLN A 184 -0.67 7.49 -20.72
N GLU A 185 -0.66 8.32 -19.67
CA GLU A 185 -1.66 9.38 -19.45
C GLU A 185 -1.62 10.41 -20.58
N SER A 186 -0.43 10.81 -21.04
CA SER A 186 -0.25 11.75 -22.14
C SER A 186 -0.83 11.25 -23.45
N ASN A 187 -0.87 9.93 -23.64
CA ASN A 187 -1.48 9.25 -24.79
C ASN A 187 -2.98 8.94 -24.60
N GLY A 188 -3.61 9.49 -23.54
CA GLY A 188 -5.03 9.30 -23.26
C GLY A 188 -5.38 7.97 -22.61
N GLY A 189 -4.36 7.26 -22.09
CA GLY A 189 -4.55 6.04 -21.33
C GLY A 189 -5.07 6.28 -19.90
N ARG A 190 -5.26 5.18 -19.17
CA ARG A 190 -5.76 5.20 -17.78
C ARG A 190 -4.78 5.91 -16.86
N LYS A 191 -5.31 6.66 -15.90
CA LYS A 191 -4.54 7.18 -14.78
C LYS A 191 -4.20 6.04 -13.82
N VAL A 192 -2.92 5.93 -13.49
CA VAL A 192 -2.39 4.93 -12.55
C VAL A 192 -1.71 5.65 -11.40
N LYS A 193 -2.09 5.34 -10.17
CA LYS A 193 -1.41 5.87 -8.97
C LYS A 193 -0.10 5.12 -8.74
N LEU A 194 0.95 5.86 -8.41
CA LEU A 194 2.23 5.29 -8.00
C LEU A 194 2.36 5.38 -6.48
N MET A 195 2.39 4.23 -5.82
CA MET A 195 2.47 4.11 -4.36
C MET A 195 3.82 3.51 -3.96
N ILE A 196 4.31 3.85 -2.77
CA ILE A 196 5.51 3.26 -2.18
C ILE A 196 5.21 2.78 -0.76
N ASP A 197 5.74 1.61 -0.38
CA ASP A 197 5.63 1.08 0.97
C ASP A 197 6.97 0.59 1.50
N GLY A 198 7.30 1.04 2.71
CA GLY A 198 8.43 0.57 3.49
C GLY A 198 9.37 1.66 3.96
N GLY A 199 9.49 1.81 5.27
CA GLY A 199 10.51 2.64 5.91
C GLY A 199 10.39 4.15 5.70
N ILE A 200 9.22 4.65 5.28
CA ILE A 200 8.97 6.09 5.09
C ILE A 200 8.90 6.81 6.45
N LYS A 201 9.64 7.89 6.56
CA LYS A 201 9.83 8.73 7.75
C LYS A 201 10.01 10.20 7.34
N ASP A 202 9.95 11.11 8.31
CA ASP A 202 10.17 12.56 8.09
C ASP A 202 11.41 12.88 7.27
N HIS A 203 12.52 12.17 7.54
CA HIS A 203 13.81 12.47 6.92
C HIS A 203 13.93 12.04 5.46
N ASN A 204 13.06 11.16 4.95
CA ASN A 204 13.09 10.67 3.57
C ASN A 204 11.81 10.99 2.76
N ALA A 205 10.73 11.41 3.41
CA ALA A 205 9.45 11.67 2.74
C ALA A 205 9.55 12.70 1.61
N ALA A 206 10.30 13.81 1.83
CA ALA A 206 10.49 14.83 0.80
C ALA A 206 11.26 14.28 -0.43
N MET A 207 12.30 13.49 -0.21
CA MET A 207 13.07 12.84 -1.27
C MET A 207 12.18 11.87 -2.07
N VAL A 208 11.38 11.07 -1.40
CA VAL A 208 10.46 10.11 -2.04
C VAL A 208 9.40 10.84 -2.87
N ALA A 209 8.88 11.97 -2.39
CA ALA A 209 7.94 12.80 -3.16
C ALA A 209 8.57 13.36 -4.45
N GLU A 210 9.87 13.73 -4.43
CA GLU A 210 10.61 14.18 -5.61
C GLU A 210 10.81 13.08 -6.66
N TRP A 211 10.67 11.81 -6.29
CA TRP A 211 10.71 10.70 -7.24
C TRP A 211 9.41 10.56 -8.06
N GLY A 212 8.35 11.30 -7.67
CA GLY A 212 7.06 11.30 -8.35
C GLY A 212 6.05 10.30 -7.78
N ILE A 213 6.18 9.95 -6.50
CA ILE A 213 5.21 9.12 -5.79
C ILE A 213 3.93 9.92 -5.53
N ASP A 214 2.78 9.31 -5.81
CA ASP A 214 1.45 9.87 -5.53
C ASP A 214 1.02 9.59 -4.09
N ILE A 215 1.34 8.39 -3.56
CA ILE A 215 0.91 7.92 -2.23
C ILE A 215 2.04 7.22 -1.51
N ALA A 216 2.30 7.58 -0.25
CA ALA A 216 3.25 6.89 0.62
C ALA A 216 2.53 6.14 1.74
N VAL A 217 2.83 4.85 1.87
CA VAL A 217 2.39 4.04 3.01
C VAL A 217 3.31 4.31 4.19
N VAL A 218 2.73 4.72 5.32
CA VAL A 218 3.48 5.08 6.52
C VAL A 218 2.94 4.30 7.72
N GLY A 219 3.72 3.37 8.24
CA GLY A 219 3.41 2.64 9.47
C GLY A 219 3.97 3.34 10.70
N SER A 220 5.08 2.86 11.22
CA SER A 220 5.75 3.39 12.43
C SER A 220 6.28 4.83 12.33
N GLY A 221 6.13 5.47 11.16
CA GLY A 221 6.38 6.91 10.98
C GLY A 221 5.19 7.78 11.37
N LEU A 222 3.97 7.22 11.37
CA LEU A 222 2.74 7.91 11.68
C LEU A 222 2.11 7.38 12.98
N ILE A 223 2.08 6.06 13.14
CA ILE A 223 1.56 5.40 14.34
C ILE A 223 2.67 5.33 15.39
N ASN A 224 2.45 5.97 16.54
CA ASN A 224 3.43 6.02 17.63
C ASN A 224 3.56 4.69 18.38
N ASP A 225 4.53 4.60 19.32
CA ASP A 225 4.79 3.40 20.14
C ASP A 225 3.59 2.92 20.99
N ARG A 226 2.52 3.71 21.08
CA ARG A 226 1.27 3.38 21.77
C ARG A 226 0.17 2.92 20.83
N GLY A 227 0.46 2.83 19.53
CA GLY A 227 -0.50 2.43 18.51
C GLY A 227 -1.52 3.52 18.12
N SER A 228 -1.25 4.78 18.45
CA SER A 228 -2.09 5.96 18.09
C SER A 228 -1.33 6.86 17.11
N ILE A 229 -2.06 7.68 16.38
CA ILE A 229 -1.54 8.70 15.44
C ILE A 229 -1.18 10.00 16.16
#